data_08263e3b1313728c310f7838890b57a4
#
_entry.id   08263e3b1313728c310f7838890b57a4
#
_cell.length_a   1.000
_cell.length_b   1.000
_cell.length_c   1.000
_cell.angle_alpha   90.00
_cell.angle_beta   90.00
_cell.angle_gamma   90.00
#
_symmetry.space_group_name_H-M   'P 1'
#
loop_
_entity.id
_entity.type
_entity.pdbx_description
1 polymer ?
#
loop_
_entity_poly.entity_id
_entity_poly.type
_entity_poly.pdbx_seq_one_letter_code
_entity_poly.pdbx_strand_id
1 'polypeptide(L)'
;MNLTVRQLYFEAIKVGDELPPLVKPPVDRLQITRYLGASGDFNPLHCDEPYARAAGFPGVSAPAMIGMGFLAELVTEWVRGARLRRLQARFVKIIWPGDVLTVRGRVAERRFEEGGRYTADIEAWAENQRGELVVRGIATVQLYYSADDEQRQRAGQPPLVVTPAEEEARLARFARTSPPRPGMPLRPGALPARPGLAPARLP
;
A
#
# COMPACT_ATOMS: atom_id res chain seq x y z
N MET A 1 12.36 -8.08 17.92
CA MET A 1 12.82 -8.01 16.53
C MET A 1 13.09 -6.55 16.20
N ASN A 2 14.37 -6.13 16.16
CA ASN A 2 14.71 -4.76 15.75
C ASN A 2 14.55 -4.67 14.23
N LEU A 3 13.36 -4.27 13.79
CA LEU A 3 13.18 -3.83 12.42
C LEU A 3 13.95 -2.52 12.27
N THR A 4 15.14 -2.59 11.68
CA THR A 4 15.85 -1.39 11.24
C THR A 4 15.01 -0.79 10.13
N VAL A 5 14.13 0.12 10.50
CA VAL A 5 13.23 0.79 9.56
C VAL A 5 14.08 1.73 8.73
N ARG A 6 14.38 1.31 7.53
CA ARG A 6 15.11 2.10 6.56
C ARG A 6 14.20 3.22 6.06
N GLN A 7 14.62 4.47 6.28
CA GLN A 7 13.98 5.62 5.64
C GLN A 7 14.00 5.42 4.11
N LEU A 8 12.86 5.57 3.47
CA LEU A 8 12.74 5.43 2.03
C LEU A 8 12.71 6.83 1.38
N TYR A 9 13.47 6.99 0.32
CA TYR A 9 13.58 8.22 -0.45
C TYR A 9 13.05 8.03 -1.85
N PHE A 10 12.66 9.13 -2.50
CA PHE A 10 12.09 9.11 -3.83
C PHE A 10 13.04 8.49 -4.87
N GLU A 11 14.34 8.78 -4.81
CA GLU A 11 15.35 8.21 -5.71
C GLU A 11 15.47 6.68 -5.65
N ALA A 12 15.03 6.07 -4.54
CA ALA A 12 15.16 4.64 -4.28
C ALA A 12 13.95 3.82 -4.74
N ILE A 13 12.81 4.46 -5.01
CA ILE A 13 11.56 3.77 -5.40
C ILE A 13 11.39 3.80 -6.92
N LYS A 14 10.74 2.77 -7.47
CA LYS A 14 10.44 2.65 -8.90
C LYS A 14 8.97 2.31 -9.11
N VAL A 15 8.43 2.72 -10.24
CA VAL A 15 7.11 2.25 -10.68
C VAL A 15 7.15 0.73 -10.82
N GLY A 16 6.16 0.06 -10.25
CA GLY A 16 6.07 -1.40 -10.18
C GLY A 16 6.68 -2.03 -8.92
N ASP A 17 7.41 -1.27 -8.09
CA ASP A 17 7.89 -1.80 -6.80
C ASP A 17 6.71 -2.25 -5.94
N GLU A 18 6.78 -3.49 -5.46
CA GLU A 18 5.79 -4.06 -4.55
C GLU A 18 6.13 -3.77 -3.10
N LEU A 19 5.12 -3.43 -2.32
CA LEU A 19 5.24 -3.25 -0.88
C LEU A 19 5.23 -4.63 -0.19
N PRO A 20 6.05 -4.83 0.86
CA PRO A 20 5.93 -6.03 1.68
C PRO A 20 4.48 -6.21 2.16
N PRO A 21 3.87 -7.38 1.96
CA PRO A 21 2.49 -7.59 2.35
C PRO A 21 2.31 -7.52 3.87
N LEU A 22 1.23 -6.89 4.30
CA LEU A 22 0.82 -6.81 5.71
C LEU A 22 -0.32 -7.80 5.95
N VAL A 23 -0.05 -8.86 6.70
CA VAL A 23 -1.07 -9.84 7.10
C VAL A 23 -1.60 -9.45 8.47
N LYS A 24 -2.89 -9.16 8.56
CA LYS A 24 -3.56 -8.81 9.82
C LYS A 24 -4.02 -10.07 10.55
N PRO A 25 -3.98 -10.09 11.89
CA PRO A 25 -4.66 -11.13 12.64
C PRO A 25 -6.16 -11.15 12.31
N PRO A 26 -6.87 -12.26 12.59
CA PRO A 26 -8.32 -12.32 12.37
C PRO A 26 -9.01 -11.12 13.02
N VAL A 27 -9.88 -10.45 12.24
CA VAL A 27 -10.69 -9.34 12.76
C VAL A 27 -11.60 -9.88 13.84
N ASP A 28 -11.38 -9.49 15.08
CA ASP A 28 -12.19 -9.95 16.22
C ASP A 28 -13.14 -8.85 16.70
N ARG A 29 -14.10 -9.25 17.56
CA ARG A 29 -15.08 -8.32 18.12
C ARG A 29 -14.45 -7.25 19.01
N LEU A 30 -13.34 -7.54 19.67
CA LEU A 30 -12.63 -6.58 20.49
C LEU A 30 -12.00 -5.47 19.65
N GLN A 31 -11.42 -5.85 18.50
CA GLN A 31 -10.89 -4.88 17.54
C GLN A 31 -12.01 -3.99 16.99
N ILE A 32 -13.15 -4.59 16.63
CA ILE A 32 -14.33 -3.84 16.18
C ILE A 32 -14.77 -2.85 17.27
N THR A 33 -14.96 -3.31 18.50
CA THR A 33 -15.39 -2.47 19.63
C THR A 33 -14.42 -1.31 19.88
N ARG A 34 -13.10 -1.57 19.84
CA ARG A 34 -12.07 -0.52 19.98
C ARG A 34 -12.17 0.51 18.87
N TYR A 35 -12.41 0.05 17.64
CA TYR A 35 -12.57 0.93 16.49
C TYR A 35 -13.82 1.81 16.63
N LEU A 36 -14.97 1.24 17.03
CA LEU A 36 -16.21 1.99 17.28
C LEU A 36 -15.99 3.10 18.31
N GLY A 37 -15.33 2.77 19.42
CA GLY A 37 -15.02 3.74 20.48
C GLY A 37 -14.07 4.85 20.00
N ALA A 38 -13.08 4.52 19.18
CA ALA A 38 -12.11 5.50 18.65
C ALA A 38 -12.69 6.39 17.54
N SER A 39 -13.57 5.84 16.70
CA SER A 39 -14.16 6.56 15.55
C SER A 39 -15.47 7.26 15.90
N GLY A 40 -16.12 6.91 17.02
CA GLY A 40 -17.48 7.37 17.34
C GLY A 40 -18.56 6.76 16.46
N ASP A 41 -18.26 5.70 15.71
CA ASP A 41 -19.20 4.99 14.84
C ASP A 41 -19.93 3.89 15.62
N PHE A 42 -21.02 4.25 16.29
CA PHE A 42 -21.85 3.33 17.06
C PHE A 42 -23.05 2.79 16.27
N ASN A 43 -22.92 2.61 14.96
CA ASN A 43 -23.94 1.97 14.17
C ASN A 43 -24.26 0.57 14.70
N PRO A 44 -25.55 0.26 15.02
CA PRO A 44 -25.92 -1.04 15.57
C PRO A 44 -25.53 -2.24 14.71
N LEU A 45 -25.36 -2.08 13.40
CA LEU A 45 -24.85 -3.14 12.51
C LEU A 45 -23.48 -3.69 12.93
N HIS A 46 -22.71 -2.94 13.73
CA HIS A 46 -21.36 -3.30 14.13
C HIS A 46 -21.27 -3.84 15.57
N CYS A 47 -22.33 -3.67 16.39
CA CYS A 47 -22.28 -4.01 17.80
C CYS A 47 -23.51 -4.77 18.34
N ASP A 48 -24.66 -4.72 17.66
CA ASP A 48 -25.90 -5.35 18.08
C ASP A 48 -26.26 -6.53 17.15
N GLU A 49 -26.07 -7.75 17.66
CA GLU A 49 -26.33 -8.97 16.89
C GLU A 49 -27.81 -9.15 16.49
N PRO A 50 -28.80 -8.97 17.41
CA PRO A 50 -30.21 -8.99 17.05
C PRO A 50 -30.59 -7.96 15.98
N TYR A 51 -30.06 -6.74 16.08
CA TYR A 51 -30.31 -5.71 15.09
C TYR A 51 -29.72 -6.08 13.73
N ALA A 52 -28.48 -6.55 13.68
CA ALA A 52 -27.83 -6.94 12.42
C ALA A 52 -28.61 -8.07 11.73
N ARG A 53 -29.08 -9.07 12.49
CA ARG A 53 -29.91 -10.17 11.95
C ARG A 53 -31.27 -9.69 11.47
N ALA A 54 -31.92 -8.80 12.18
CA ALA A 54 -33.20 -8.18 11.77
C ALA A 54 -33.03 -7.36 10.49
N ALA A 55 -31.86 -6.76 10.29
CA ALA A 55 -31.50 -6.03 9.07
C ALA A 55 -31.09 -6.94 7.89
N GLY A 56 -31.15 -8.26 8.04
CA GLY A 56 -30.86 -9.26 7.00
C GLY A 56 -29.39 -9.66 6.89
N PHE A 57 -28.54 -9.28 7.84
CA PHE A 57 -27.15 -9.72 7.88
C PHE A 57 -27.00 -11.01 8.72
N PRO A 58 -25.98 -11.84 8.46
CA PRO A 58 -25.74 -13.07 9.22
C PRO A 58 -25.29 -12.79 10.65
N GLY A 59 -24.88 -11.57 10.96
CA GLY A 59 -24.40 -11.10 12.25
C GLY A 59 -23.79 -9.72 12.15
N VAL A 60 -23.11 -9.25 13.20
CA VAL A 60 -22.43 -7.96 13.16
C VAL A 60 -21.27 -7.99 12.17
N SER A 61 -21.05 -6.88 11.49
CA SER A 61 -19.94 -6.69 10.57
C SER A 61 -18.92 -5.69 11.14
N ALA A 62 -17.69 -5.72 10.68
CA ALA A 62 -16.74 -4.66 10.97
C ALA A 62 -17.10 -3.39 10.19
N PRO A 63 -16.87 -2.19 10.75
CA PRO A 63 -16.92 -0.95 9.98
C PRO A 63 -15.98 -1.01 8.77
N ALA A 64 -16.46 -0.63 7.60
CA ALA A 64 -15.67 -0.70 6.36
C ALA A 64 -14.38 0.14 6.43
N MET A 65 -14.41 1.23 7.21
CA MET A 65 -13.28 2.12 7.42
C MET A 65 -12.08 1.45 8.11
N ILE A 66 -12.26 0.31 8.81
CA ILE A 66 -11.14 -0.52 9.32
C ILE A 66 -10.24 -0.95 8.15
N GLY A 67 -10.85 -1.36 7.03
CA GLY A 67 -10.12 -1.71 5.81
C GLY A 67 -9.28 -0.56 5.26
N MET A 68 -9.84 0.67 5.23
CA MET A 68 -9.06 1.86 4.86
C MET A 68 -7.90 2.12 5.83
N GLY A 69 -8.11 1.89 7.13
CA GLY A 69 -7.06 1.97 8.14
C GLY A 69 -5.90 1.01 7.86
N PHE A 70 -6.19 -0.21 7.43
CA PHE A 70 -5.16 -1.19 7.06
C PHE A 70 -4.39 -0.79 5.79
N LEU A 71 -5.07 -0.17 4.79
CA LEU A 71 -4.35 0.41 3.64
C LEU A 71 -3.41 1.54 4.07
N ALA A 72 -3.87 2.42 4.97
CA ALA A 72 -3.05 3.49 5.52
C ALA A 72 -1.83 2.93 6.27
N GLU A 73 -2.02 1.92 7.12
CA GLU A 73 -0.96 1.24 7.86
C GLU A 73 0.11 0.67 6.93
N LEU A 74 -0.29 -0.09 5.90
CA LEU A 74 0.65 -0.63 4.91
C LEU A 74 1.53 0.47 4.31
N VAL A 75 0.92 1.56 3.87
CA VAL A 75 1.62 2.65 3.19
C VAL A 75 2.53 3.40 4.15
N THR A 76 2.04 3.77 5.33
CA THR A 76 2.81 4.57 6.29
C THR A 76 3.95 3.77 6.95
N GLU A 77 3.79 2.46 7.08
CA GLU A 77 4.85 1.57 7.55
C GLU A 77 5.95 1.39 6.50
N TRP A 78 5.58 1.34 5.23
CA TRP A 78 6.53 1.19 4.13
C TRP A 78 7.37 2.45 3.92
N VAL A 79 6.74 3.63 3.93
CA VAL A 79 7.41 4.93 3.69
C VAL A 79 7.52 5.74 4.98
N ARG A 80 8.20 5.24 5.98
CA ARG A 80 8.43 6.02 7.20
C ARG A 80 9.16 7.32 6.88
N GLY A 81 8.67 8.41 7.46
CA GLY A 81 9.16 9.76 7.19
C GLY A 81 8.54 10.46 5.99
N ALA A 82 7.79 9.76 5.14
CA ALA A 82 6.99 10.38 4.10
C ALA A 82 5.72 11.02 4.67
N ARG A 83 5.17 11.96 3.92
CA ARG A 83 3.89 12.60 4.24
C ARG A 83 2.78 11.98 3.39
N LEU A 84 1.82 11.31 4.02
CA LEU A 84 0.59 10.88 3.34
C LEU A 84 -0.23 12.13 2.99
N ARG A 85 -0.40 12.39 1.70
CA ARG A 85 -1.11 13.57 1.17
C ARG A 85 -2.56 13.29 0.89
N ARG A 86 -2.85 12.09 0.41
CA ARG A 86 -4.18 11.66 0.02
C ARG A 86 -4.31 10.15 0.20
N LEU A 87 -5.45 9.71 0.66
CA LEU A 87 -5.85 8.31 0.64
C LEU A 87 -7.31 8.24 0.20
N GLN A 88 -7.55 7.48 -0.84
CA GLN A 88 -8.90 7.15 -1.32
C GLN A 88 -9.08 5.66 -1.25
N ALA A 89 -10.25 5.21 -0.81
CA ALA A 89 -10.58 3.81 -0.75
C ALA A 89 -11.97 3.55 -1.34
N ARG A 90 -12.13 2.39 -1.96
CA ARG A 90 -13.41 1.82 -2.38
C ARG A 90 -13.60 0.50 -1.64
N PHE A 91 -14.66 0.44 -0.86
CA PHE A 91 -15.08 -0.76 -0.15
C PHE A 91 -15.85 -1.66 -1.14
N VAL A 92 -15.43 -2.92 -1.23
CA VAL A 92 -15.94 -3.89 -2.22
C VAL A 92 -16.77 -4.95 -1.55
N LYS A 93 -16.30 -5.47 -0.41
CA LYS A 93 -16.99 -6.49 0.38
C LYS A 93 -17.01 -6.13 1.85
N ILE A 94 -17.99 -6.66 2.55
CA ILE A 94 -18.09 -6.56 4.02
C ILE A 94 -16.96 -7.35 4.66
N ILE A 95 -16.38 -6.78 5.70
CA ILE A 95 -15.41 -7.45 6.57
C ILE A 95 -16.19 -8.09 7.71
N TRP A 96 -16.02 -9.40 7.86
CA TRP A 96 -16.70 -10.16 8.91
C TRP A 96 -15.74 -10.45 10.07
N PRO A 97 -16.25 -10.60 11.30
CA PRO A 97 -15.47 -11.19 12.38
C PRO A 97 -14.91 -12.55 11.96
N GLY A 98 -13.60 -12.74 12.19
CA GLY A 98 -12.85 -13.92 11.77
C GLY A 98 -12.14 -13.77 10.39
N ASP A 99 -12.41 -12.72 9.64
CA ASP A 99 -11.66 -12.49 8.39
C ASP A 99 -10.19 -12.16 8.67
N VAL A 100 -9.30 -12.83 7.96
CA VAL A 100 -7.86 -12.56 7.92
C VAL A 100 -7.57 -11.76 6.65
N LEU A 101 -7.15 -10.50 6.82
CA LEU A 101 -6.89 -9.64 5.68
C LEU A 101 -5.41 -9.61 5.35
N THR A 102 -5.08 -9.86 4.09
CA THR A 102 -3.75 -9.62 3.52
C THR A 102 -3.78 -8.33 2.72
N VAL A 103 -3.04 -7.34 3.20
CA VAL A 103 -2.94 -6.02 2.56
C VAL A 103 -1.70 -5.99 1.69
N ARG A 104 -1.86 -5.55 0.45
CA ARG A 104 -0.81 -5.46 -0.56
C ARG A 104 -0.79 -4.09 -1.19
N GLY A 105 0.32 -3.73 -1.81
CA GLY A 105 0.42 -2.48 -2.56
C GLY A 105 1.58 -2.51 -3.54
N ARG A 106 1.52 -1.58 -4.48
CA ARG A 106 2.60 -1.34 -5.44
C ARG A 106 2.68 0.13 -5.80
N VAL A 107 3.86 0.59 -6.18
CA VAL A 107 4.05 1.93 -6.72
C VAL A 107 3.45 1.99 -8.11
N ALA A 108 2.39 2.78 -8.27
CA ALA A 108 1.69 2.95 -9.55
C ALA A 108 2.29 4.09 -10.38
N GLU A 109 2.72 5.17 -9.73
CA GLU A 109 3.24 6.35 -10.42
C GLU A 109 4.25 7.09 -9.54
N ARG A 110 5.20 7.79 -10.18
CA ARG A 110 6.13 8.73 -9.55
C ARG A 110 6.03 10.06 -10.27
N ARG A 111 5.98 11.15 -9.49
CA ARG A 111 5.88 12.49 -10.06
C ARG A 111 6.93 13.43 -9.48
N PHE A 112 7.57 14.17 -10.40
CA PHE A 112 8.42 15.31 -10.11
C PHE A 112 7.53 16.56 -10.21
N GLU A 113 7.22 17.14 -9.07
CA GLU A 113 6.38 18.33 -9.01
C GLU A 113 7.23 19.60 -8.89
N GLU A 114 6.65 20.74 -9.20
CA GLU A 114 7.34 22.02 -9.09
C GLU A 114 7.87 22.30 -7.68
N GLY A 115 8.97 23.01 -7.58
CA GLY A 115 9.58 23.41 -6.33
C GLY A 115 10.27 22.28 -5.55
N GLY A 116 10.69 21.20 -6.23
CA GLY A 116 11.40 20.09 -5.58
C GLY A 116 10.50 19.24 -4.70
N ARG A 117 9.23 19.08 -5.07
CA ARG A 117 8.31 18.14 -4.43
C ARG A 117 8.27 16.83 -5.22
N TYR A 118 8.34 15.74 -4.49
CA TYR A 118 8.38 14.40 -5.06
C TYR A 118 7.25 13.58 -4.48
N THR A 119 6.36 13.11 -5.33
CA THR A 119 5.21 12.31 -4.93
C THR A 119 5.17 10.97 -5.63
N ALA A 120 4.63 9.98 -4.95
CA ALA A 120 4.34 8.68 -5.53
C ALA A 120 2.89 8.28 -5.23
N ASP A 121 2.21 7.72 -6.21
CA ASP A 121 0.94 7.05 -6.03
C ASP A 121 1.17 5.56 -5.79
N ILE A 122 0.55 5.07 -4.75
CA ILE A 122 0.61 3.69 -4.33
C ILE A 122 -0.80 3.11 -4.48
N GLU A 123 -0.94 2.16 -5.36
CA GLU A 123 -2.13 1.33 -5.43
C GLU A 123 -2.07 0.32 -4.29
N ALA A 124 -3.09 0.31 -3.42
CA ALA A 124 -3.17 -0.59 -2.27
C ALA A 124 -4.50 -1.32 -2.25
N TRP A 125 -4.49 -2.59 -1.82
CA TRP A 125 -5.70 -3.40 -1.70
C TRP A 125 -5.58 -4.42 -0.59
N ALA A 126 -6.71 -4.90 -0.11
CA ALA A 126 -6.76 -6.00 0.85
C ALA A 126 -7.69 -7.11 0.36
N GLU A 127 -7.23 -8.33 0.54
CA GLU A 127 -7.94 -9.56 0.25
C GLU A 127 -8.15 -10.35 1.54
N ASN A 128 -9.29 -11.03 1.64
CA ASN A 128 -9.53 -11.93 2.77
C ASN A 128 -8.84 -13.31 2.54
N GLN A 129 -8.97 -14.21 3.49
CA GLN A 129 -8.38 -15.56 3.45
C GLN A 129 -8.89 -16.45 2.29
N ARG A 130 -9.95 -16.03 1.61
CA ARG A 130 -10.50 -16.71 0.42
C ARG A 130 -9.99 -16.09 -0.89
N GLY A 131 -9.09 -15.09 -0.81
CA GLY A 131 -8.61 -14.34 -1.98
C GLY A 131 -9.65 -13.37 -2.57
N GLU A 132 -10.69 -13.03 -1.80
CA GLU A 132 -11.70 -12.08 -2.24
C GLU A 132 -11.26 -10.66 -1.91
N LEU A 133 -11.34 -9.77 -2.91
CA LEU A 133 -11.06 -8.35 -2.74
C LEU A 133 -12.09 -7.71 -1.80
N VAL A 134 -11.60 -7.10 -0.72
CA VAL A 134 -12.42 -6.46 0.32
C VAL A 134 -12.41 -4.94 0.18
N VAL A 135 -11.24 -4.37 0.00
CA VAL A 135 -11.04 -2.93 -0.18
C VAL A 135 -9.88 -2.68 -1.12
N ARG A 136 -9.97 -1.63 -1.92
CA ARG A 136 -8.85 -1.14 -2.74
C ARG A 136 -8.79 0.38 -2.68
N GLY A 137 -7.60 0.94 -2.92
CA GLY A 137 -7.42 2.38 -2.87
C GLY A 137 -6.16 2.86 -3.55
N ILE A 138 -6.02 4.18 -3.57
CA ILE A 138 -4.81 4.86 -4.01
C ILE A 138 -4.39 5.81 -2.90
N ALA A 139 -3.11 5.71 -2.53
CA ALA A 139 -2.47 6.61 -1.58
C ALA A 139 -1.43 7.46 -2.31
N THR A 140 -1.50 8.78 -2.16
CA THR A 140 -0.44 9.69 -2.62
C THR A 140 0.46 10.03 -1.44
N VAL A 141 1.74 9.71 -1.55
CA VAL A 141 2.76 10.04 -0.55
C VAL A 141 3.75 11.05 -1.11
N GLN A 142 4.17 11.99 -0.28
CA GLN A 142 5.26 12.91 -0.57
C GLN A 142 6.50 12.46 0.18
N LEU A 143 7.61 12.35 -0.54
CA LEU A 143 8.89 11.93 0.00
C LEU A 143 9.93 13.04 -0.16
N TYR A 144 11.01 12.96 0.62
CA TYR A 144 12.25 13.65 0.26
C TYR A 144 12.88 12.94 -0.94
N TYR A 145 13.58 13.70 -1.78
CA TYR A 145 14.29 13.11 -2.92
C TYR A 145 15.35 12.11 -2.46
N SER A 146 16.21 12.53 -1.53
CA SER A 146 17.34 11.78 -0.97
C SER A 146 17.58 12.16 0.48
N ALA A 147 18.53 11.49 1.14
CA ALA A 147 18.97 11.84 2.49
C ALA A 147 19.55 13.25 2.57
N ASP A 148 20.25 13.70 1.52
CA ASP A 148 20.78 15.07 1.44
C ASP A 148 19.64 16.09 1.37
N ASP A 149 18.61 15.82 0.56
CA ASP A 149 17.42 16.68 0.48
C ASP A 149 16.68 16.77 1.82
N GLU A 150 16.57 15.66 2.56
CA GLU A 150 15.99 15.67 3.89
C GLU A 150 16.79 16.56 4.85
N GLN A 151 18.12 16.41 4.88
CA GLN A 151 18.99 17.22 5.75
C GLN A 151 18.88 18.71 5.42
N ARG A 152 18.89 19.06 4.13
CA ARG A 152 18.72 20.45 3.67
C ARG A 152 17.39 21.04 4.14
N GLN A 153 16.28 20.34 3.92
CA GLN A 153 14.96 20.83 4.32
C GLN A 153 14.81 20.93 5.84
N ARG A 154 15.38 19.98 6.59
CA ARG A 154 15.42 20.06 8.08
C ARG A 154 16.25 21.23 8.59
N ALA A 155 17.27 21.65 7.85
CA ALA A 155 18.07 22.85 8.13
C ALA A 155 17.41 24.15 7.64
N GLY A 156 16.15 24.12 7.17
CA GLY A 156 15.43 25.28 6.66
C GLY A 156 15.90 25.77 5.28
N GLN A 157 16.68 24.96 4.57
CA GLN A 157 17.12 25.25 3.21
C GLN A 157 16.03 24.81 2.20
N PRO A 158 16.00 25.41 1.00
CA PRO A 158 15.06 25.01 -0.03
C PRO A 158 15.27 23.54 -0.45
N PRO A 159 14.19 22.86 -0.88
CA PRO A 159 14.28 21.50 -1.39
C PRO A 159 15.29 21.38 -2.54
N LEU A 160 15.88 20.19 -2.66
CA LEU A 160 16.67 19.85 -3.82
C LEU A 160 15.74 19.73 -5.03
N VAL A 161 16.01 20.48 -6.10
CA VAL A 161 15.25 20.37 -7.35
C VAL A 161 16.01 19.45 -8.31
N VAL A 162 15.43 18.32 -8.62
CA VAL A 162 15.96 17.33 -9.57
C VAL A 162 14.90 17.10 -10.65
N THR A 163 15.31 17.16 -11.89
CA THR A 163 14.45 16.86 -13.04
C THR A 163 14.54 15.37 -13.41
N PRO A 164 13.54 14.81 -14.11
CA PRO A 164 13.60 13.43 -14.60
C PRO A 164 14.86 13.15 -15.46
N ALA A 165 15.28 14.11 -16.28
CA ALA A 165 16.48 13.98 -17.11
C ALA A 165 17.77 13.91 -16.29
N GLU A 166 17.86 14.69 -15.20
CA GLU A 166 19.00 14.64 -14.27
C GLU A 166 19.03 13.33 -13.48
N GLU A 167 17.87 12.82 -13.06
CA GLU A 167 17.79 11.50 -12.42
C GLU A 167 18.26 10.40 -13.37
N GLU A 168 17.78 10.39 -14.61
CA GLU A 168 18.18 9.42 -15.62
C GLU A 168 19.69 9.47 -15.89
N ALA A 169 20.25 10.68 -16.03
CA ALA A 169 21.69 10.88 -16.19
C ALA A 169 22.51 10.36 -15.00
N ARG A 170 22.01 10.53 -13.76
CA ARG A 170 22.62 9.98 -12.54
C ARG A 170 22.62 8.45 -12.56
N LEU A 171 21.47 7.84 -12.84
CA LEU A 171 21.33 6.38 -12.91
C LEU A 171 22.24 5.78 -13.99
N ALA A 172 22.35 6.43 -15.16
CA ALA A 172 23.24 6.00 -16.24
C ALA A 172 24.73 6.09 -15.87
N ARG A 173 25.13 7.04 -15.03
CA ARG A 173 26.51 7.11 -14.49
C ARG A 173 26.79 5.97 -13.51
N PHE A 174 25.87 5.68 -12.59
CA PHE A 174 26.02 4.57 -11.64
C PHE A 174 26.09 3.21 -12.34
N ALA A 175 25.27 3.00 -13.37
CA ALA A 175 25.30 1.77 -14.15
C ALA A 175 26.65 1.53 -14.87
N ARG A 176 27.35 2.59 -15.27
CA ARG A 176 28.67 2.52 -15.92
C ARG A 176 29.82 2.32 -14.91
N THR A 177 29.69 2.77 -13.67
CA THR A 177 30.73 2.69 -12.65
C THR A 177 30.62 1.47 -11.74
N SER A 178 29.48 0.76 -11.76
CA SER A 178 29.34 -0.49 -11.02
C SER A 178 29.92 -1.64 -11.83
N PRO A 179 30.95 -2.36 -11.33
CA PRO A 179 31.44 -3.55 -12.03
C PRO A 179 30.31 -4.58 -12.11
N PRO A 180 30.21 -5.34 -13.22
CA PRO A 180 29.24 -6.42 -13.33
C PRO A 180 29.44 -7.37 -12.16
N ARG A 181 28.35 -7.67 -11.42
CA ARG A 181 28.39 -8.66 -10.34
C ARG A 181 28.82 -10.01 -10.95
N PRO A 182 29.94 -10.59 -10.55
CA PRO A 182 30.31 -11.89 -11.06
C PRO A 182 29.31 -12.92 -10.55
N GLY A 183 28.68 -13.67 -11.46
CA GLY A 183 28.05 -14.93 -11.17
C GLY A 183 26.58 -14.96 -10.88
N MET A 184 25.74 -14.10 -11.47
CA MET A 184 24.30 -14.34 -11.49
C MET A 184 23.92 -14.80 -12.92
N PRO A 185 23.56 -16.07 -13.15
CA PRO A 185 23.11 -16.50 -14.47
C PRO A 185 21.82 -15.78 -14.80
N LEU A 186 21.80 -15.11 -15.95
CA LEU A 186 20.57 -14.66 -16.59
C LEU A 186 19.66 -15.89 -16.71
N ARG A 187 18.54 -15.91 -15.98
CA ARG A 187 17.51 -16.91 -16.23
C ARG A 187 16.77 -16.52 -17.50
N PRO A 188 16.94 -17.23 -18.61
CA PRO A 188 15.98 -17.20 -19.69
C PRO A 188 14.87 -18.17 -19.27
N GLY A 189 13.77 -17.67 -18.76
CA GLY A 189 12.66 -18.47 -18.32
C GLY A 189 11.36 -17.79 -18.70
N ALA A 190 10.95 -17.96 -19.95
CA ALA A 190 9.57 -17.77 -20.31
C ALA A 190 8.67 -18.60 -19.41
N LEU A 191 7.71 -17.94 -18.76
CA LEU A 191 6.61 -18.62 -18.08
C LEU A 191 5.90 -19.51 -19.09
N PRO A 192 5.59 -20.78 -18.77
CA PRO A 192 4.81 -21.62 -19.66
C PRO A 192 3.40 -21.03 -19.82
N ALA A 193 2.96 -20.90 -21.06
CA ALA A 193 1.61 -20.50 -21.39
C ALA A 193 0.60 -21.41 -20.66
N ARG A 194 -0.35 -20.82 -19.96
CA ARG A 194 -1.47 -21.55 -19.38
C ARG A 194 -2.30 -22.16 -20.53
N PRO A 195 -2.65 -23.44 -20.48
CA PRO A 195 -3.55 -24.04 -21.47
C PRO A 195 -4.92 -23.38 -21.36
N GLY A 196 -5.49 -23.05 -22.52
CA GLY A 196 -6.73 -22.31 -22.67
C GLY A 196 -7.92 -23.02 -22.02
N LEU A 197 -8.69 -22.27 -21.26
CA LEU A 197 -10.06 -22.61 -20.88
C LEU A 197 -10.98 -22.21 -22.04
N ALA A 198 -11.58 -23.20 -22.66
CA ALA A 198 -12.62 -23.01 -23.67
C ALA A 198 -13.86 -22.31 -23.05
N PRO A 199 -14.58 -21.44 -23.79
CA PRO A 199 -15.77 -20.79 -23.27
C PRO A 199 -16.89 -21.79 -23.06
N ALA A 200 -17.40 -21.87 -21.83
CA ALA A 200 -18.61 -22.62 -21.51
C ALA A 200 -19.83 -21.95 -22.17
N ARG A 201 -20.52 -22.65 -23.03
CA ARG A 201 -21.86 -22.27 -23.50
C ARG A 201 -22.85 -22.47 -22.36
N LEU A 202 -23.54 -21.42 -22.00
CA LEU A 202 -24.73 -21.50 -21.13
C LEU A 202 -25.96 -21.96 -21.94
N PRO A 203 -26.83 -22.75 -21.34
CA PRO A 203 -28.15 -23.05 -21.91
C PRO A 203 -29.11 -21.88 -21.81
#